data_fcb14d05df3ff7ab4ca7a6c41e861a55
#
_entry.id   fcb14d05df3ff7ab4ca7a6c41e861a55
#
_cell.length_a   1.000
_cell.length_b   1.000
_cell.length_c   1.000
_cell.angle_alpha   90.00
_cell.angle_beta   90.00
_cell.angle_gamma   90.00
#
_symmetry.space_group_name_H-M   'P 1'
#
loop_
_entity.id
_entity.type
_entity.pdbx_description
1 polymer ?
#
loop_
_entity_poly.entity_id
_entity_poly.type
_entity_poly.pdbx_seq_one_letter_code
_entity_poly.pdbx_strand_id
1 'polypeptide(L)'
;MSIQRLPVFLSAAEHLNFTRAAEEQCISQTAVSQQIKLLEQELGYALFVRGKRGVRLTPAGEVFYRQCRQLLIRYNDAAAQGKKIALGSATDLRIGYAGAYELWTIVAQIRKYHRLYPEAAFSFQLGSNRSLLTALAEGRLDMAVLSGFGVVLDAELASCVTRADPCVVMISAEHPLAAKAEIHPRELKGMPIVLNRAQDSQPSAAQIAGMYASMGLGGNPRMYADDFYGIALIIHAGLAFSIMPA
;
A
#
# COMPACT_ATOMS: atom_id res chain seq x y z
N MET A 1 18.63 1.61 24.87
CA MET A 1 18.61 2.43 23.64
C MET A 1 17.67 3.61 23.86
N SER A 2 18.13 4.84 23.69
CA SER A 2 17.26 6.03 23.85
C SER A 2 16.62 6.39 22.51
N ILE A 3 15.29 6.23 22.41
CA ILE A 3 14.47 6.65 21.25
C ILE A 3 14.74 8.13 20.87
N GLN A 4 15.15 8.96 21.84
CA GLN A 4 15.47 10.37 21.63
C GLN A 4 16.66 10.62 20.68
N ARG A 5 17.52 9.62 20.44
CA ARG A 5 18.65 9.74 19.49
C ARG A 5 18.29 9.38 18.06
N LEU A 6 17.13 8.71 17.86
CA LEU A 6 16.73 8.28 16.51
C LEU A 6 16.45 9.45 15.54
N PRO A 7 15.82 10.58 15.93
CA PRO A 7 15.64 11.72 15.05
C PRO A 7 16.96 12.27 14.52
N VAL A 8 17.97 12.39 15.40
CA VAL A 8 19.32 12.88 15.03
C VAL A 8 20.01 11.92 14.06
N PHE A 9 19.90 10.61 14.31
CA PHE A 9 20.43 9.59 13.41
C PHE A 9 19.73 9.62 12.04
N LEU A 10 18.40 9.71 12.01
CA LEU A 10 17.64 9.75 10.75
C LEU A 10 17.98 10.98 9.92
N SER A 11 18.03 12.16 10.53
CA SER A 11 18.46 13.39 9.87
C SER A 11 19.89 13.28 9.33
N ALA A 12 20.82 12.74 10.12
CA ALA A 12 22.21 12.52 9.67
C ALA A 12 22.30 11.54 8.49
N ALA A 13 21.43 10.52 8.45
CA ALA A 13 21.36 9.52 7.39
C ALA A 13 20.73 10.07 6.10
N GLU A 14 19.72 10.92 6.22
CA GLU A 14 19.05 11.56 5.08
C GLU A 14 19.95 12.57 4.37
N HIS A 15 20.65 13.41 5.14
CA HIS A 15 21.53 14.44 4.59
C HIS A 15 22.92 13.92 4.23
N LEU A 16 23.35 12.79 4.77
CA LEU A 16 24.74 12.30 4.71
C LEU A 16 25.75 13.41 5.09
N ASN A 17 25.31 14.32 5.96
CA ASN A 17 26.01 15.52 6.37
C ASN A 17 25.62 15.93 7.81
N PHE A 18 26.56 15.83 8.74
CA PHE A 18 26.32 16.12 10.14
C PHE A 18 26.07 17.60 10.43
N THR A 19 26.55 18.52 9.59
CA THR A 19 26.28 19.95 9.74
C THR A 19 24.82 20.26 9.39
N ARG A 20 24.34 19.74 8.26
CA ARG A 20 22.92 19.90 7.88
C ARG A 20 21.97 19.24 8.88
N ALA A 21 22.33 18.05 9.37
CA ALA A 21 21.57 17.40 10.43
C ALA A 21 21.51 18.23 11.73
N ALA A 22 22.60 18.91 12.06
CA ALA A 22 22.66 19.80 13.22
C ALA A 22 21.74 21.01 13.07
N GLU A 23 21.74 21.62 11.88
CA GLU A 23 20.83 22.74 11.53
C GLU A 23 19.35 22.30 11.64
N GLU A 24 18.98 21.18 11.04
CA GLU A 24 17.62 20.64 11.08
C GLU A 24 17.17 20.31 12.50
N GLN A 25 18.05 19.72 13.32
CA GLN A 25 17.75 19.31 14.69
C GLN A 25 17.94 20.44 15.71
N CYS A 26 18.32 21.65 15.27
CA CYS A 26 18.58 22.81 16.13
C CYS A 26 19.62 22.54 17.24
N ILE A 27 20.66 21.76 16.94
CA ILE A 27 21.77 21.45 17.87
C ILE A 27 23.14 21.70 17.22
N SER A 28 24.23 21.60 17.97
CA SER A 28 25.57 21.73 17.38
C SER A 28 25.99 20.47 16.63
N GLN A 29 26.85 20.63 15.61
CA GLN A 29 27.45 19.50 14.87
C GLN A 29 28.22 18.54 15.78
N THR A 30 28.85 19.06 16.83
CA THR A 30 29.53 18.26 17.88
C THR A 30 28.52 17.41 18.64
N ALA A 31 27.33 17.93 18.96
CA ALA A 31 26.28 17.18 19.61
C ALA A 31 25.72 16.06 18.73
N VAL A 32 25.49 16.32 17.43
CA VAL A 32 25.15 15.27 16.46
C VAL A 32 26.18 14.16 16.46
N SER A 33 27.47 14.52 16.30
CA SER A 33 28.57 13.55 16.26
C SER A 33 28.66 12.71 17.54
N GLN A 34 28.42 13.32 18.69
CA GLN A 34 28.40 12.65 19.98
C GLN A 34 27.20 11.70 20.13
N GLN A 35 26.00 12.14 19.73
CA GLN A 35 24.80 11.30 19.79
C GLN A 35 24.92 10.09 18.87
N ILE A 36 25.44 10.26 17.67
CA ILE A 36 25.71 9.14 16.73
C ILE A 36 26.73 8.17 17.34
N LYS A 37 27.84 8.66 17.90
CA LYS A 37 28.85 7.81 18.54
C LYS A 37 28.25 7.01 19.71
N LEU A 38 27.43 7.62 20.55
CA LEU A 38 26.75 6.94 21.65
C LEU A 38 25.78 5.88 21.15
N LEU A 39 25.06 6.15 20.06
CA LEU A 39 24.15 5.20 19.45
C LEU A 39 24.92 3.99 18.86
N GLU A 40 26.04 4.23 18.16
CA GLU A 40 26.90 3.17 17.63
C GLU A 40 27.51 2.32 18.76
N GLN A 41 27.89 2.94 19.89
CA GLN A 41 28.37 2.22 21.08
C GLN A 41 27.28 1.33 21.69
N GLU A 42 26.05 1.84 21.81
CA GLU A 42 24.91 1.05 22.32
C GLU A 42 24.54 -0.13 21.41
N LEU A 43 24.69 0.04 20.10
CA LEU A 43 24.39 -1.00 19.11
C LEU A 43 25.53 -2.01 18.92
N GLY A 44 26.77 -1.62 19.27
CA GLY A 44 27.95 -2.47 19.10
C GLY A 44 28.50 -2.51 17.68
N TYR A 45 28.01 -1.65 16.78
CA TYR A 45 28.50 -1.55 15.39
C TYR A 45 28.39 -0.12 14.86
N ALA A 46 29.20 0.19 13.82
CA ALA A 46 29.18 1.50 13.19
C ALA A 46 28.00 1.65 12.24
N LEU A 47 27.34 2.80 12.30
CA LEU A 47 26.24 3.19 11.40
C LEU A 47 26.76 4.00 10.21
N PHE A 48 27.84 4.76 10.41
CA PHE A 48 28.45 5.62 9.39
C PHE A 48 29.92 5.28 9.14
N VAL A 49 30.32 5.45 7.89
CA VAL A 49 31.73 5.51 7.48
C VAL A 49 32.06 6.95 7.15
N ARG A 50 33.15 7.46 7.78
CA ARG A 50 33.70 8.78 7.52
C ARG A 50 34.90 8.66 6.60
N GLY A 51 34.89 9.30 5.46
CA GLY A 51 35.96 9.25 4.48
C GLY A 51 36.27 10.62 3.86
N LYS A 52 37.30 10.67 3.01
CA LYS A 52 37.70 11.91 2.29
C LYS A 52 36.58 12.50 1.41
N ARG A 53 35.54 11.71 1.07
CA ARG A 53 34.39 12.12 0.25
C ARG A 53 33.12 12.40 1.08
N GLY A 54 33.24 12.56 2.41
CA GLY A 54 32.11 12.82 3.29
C GLY A 54 31.69 11.61 4.13
N VAL A 55 30.43 11.66 4.63
CA VAL A 55 29.81 10.65 5.48
C VAL A 55 28.94 9.75 4.61
N ARG A 56 28.95 8.43 4.86
CA ARG A 56 28.08 7.45 4.22
C ARG A 56 27.58 6.47 5.26
N LEU A 57 26.41 5.86 5.01
CA LEU A 57 25.95 4.74 5.83
C LEU A 57 26.79 3.48 5.58
N THR A 58 27.00 2.69 6.63
CA THR A 58 27.43 1.30 6.49
C THR A 58 26.27 0.43 5.99
N PRO A 59 26.49 -0.80 5.51
CA PRO A 59 25.40 -1.74 5.21
C PRO A 59 24.48 -1.97 6.42
N ALA A 60 25.03 -2.05 7.63
CA ALA A 60 24.26 -2.14 8.88
C ALA A 60 23.49 -0.85 9.14
N GLY A 61 24.09 0.33 8.88
CA GLY A 61 23.46 1.64 8.97
C GLY A 61 22.26 1.80 8.03
N GLU A 62 22.33 1.27 6.80
CA GLU A 62 21.22 1.30 5.86
C GLU A 62 20.02 0.46 6.33
N VAL A 63 20.29 -0.74 6.86
CA VAL A 63 19.26 -1.59 7.45
C VAL A 63 18.63 -0.89 8.65
N PHE A 64 19.47 -0.37 9.56
CA PHE A 64 19.02 0.33 10.76
C PHE A 64 18.23 1.60 10.43
N TYR A 65 18.64 2.37 9.42
CA TYR A 65 17.91 3.56 8.93
C TYR A 65 16.47 3.21 8.51
N ARG A 66 16.30 2.19 7.66
CA ARG A 66 14.96 1.77 7.22
C ARG A 66 14.06 1.38 8.39
N GLN A 67 14.58 0.61 9.34
CA GLN A 67 13.82 0.13 10.49
C GLN A 67 13.50 1.26 11.48
N CYS A 68 14.46 2.12 11.77
CA CYS A 68 14.26 3.26 12.68
C CYS A 68 13.25 4.28 12.15
N ARG A 69 13.25 4.52 10.83
CA ARG A 69 12.25 5.39 10.21
C ARG A 69 10.82 4.89 10.45
N GLN A 70 10.60 3.59 10.26
CA GLN A 70 9.30 2.97 10.52
C GLN A 70 8.93 3.01 12.01
N LEU A 71 9.88 2.71 12.88
CA LEU A 71 9.70 2.73 14.33
C LEU A 71 9.31 4.12 14.83
N LEU A 72 9.96 5.19 14.35
CA LEU A 72 9.66 6.55 14.75
C LEU A 72 8.27 7.00 14.28
N ILE A 73 7.87 6.62 13.07
CA ILE A 73 6.50 6.86 12.57
C ILE A 73 5.49 6.18 13.50
N ARG A 74 5.66 4.88 13.79
CA ARG A 74 4.76 4.13 14.68
C ARG A 74 4.71 4.71 16.10
N TYR A 75 5.84 5.14 16.63
CA TYR A 75 5.90 5.78 17.95
C TYR A 75 5.10 7.08 18.00
N ASN A 76 5.28 7.95 17.00
CA ASN A 76 4.58 9.22 16.92
C ASN A 76 3.06 9.01 16.71
N ASP A 77 2.68 8.06 15.89
CA ASP A 77 1.27 7.69 15.68
C ASP A 77 0.63 7.16 16.99
N ALA A 78 1.31 6.27 17.69
CA ALA A 78 0.82 5.75 18.98
C ALA A 78 0.67 6.85 20.02
N ALA A 79 1.63 7.77 20.09
CA ALA A 79 1.57 8.93 20.99
C ALA A 79 0.42 9.87 20.63
N ALA A 80 0.21 10.14 19.32
CA ALA A 80 -0.89 10.98 18.83
C ALA A 80 -2.27 10.33 19.08
N GLN A 81 -2.40 9.03 18.81
CA GLN A 81 -3.63 8.27 19.09
C GLN A 81 -3.95 8.25 20.59
N GLY A 82 -2.94 7.95 21.43
CA GLY A 82 -3.10 7.96 22.88
C GLY A 82 -3.55 9.32 23.40
N LYS A 83 -3.00 10.41 22.87
CA LYS A 83 -3.40 11.78 23.22
C LYS A 83 -4.86 12.06 22.80
N LYS A 84 -5.29 11.65 21.61
CA LYS A 84 -6.69 11.81 21.16
C LYS A 84 -7.66 11.05 22.06
N ILE A 85 -7.36 9.79 22.37
CA ILE A 85 -8.19 8.97 23.29
C ILE A 85 -8.26 9.59 24.69
N ALA A 86 -7.13 10.06 25.22
CA ALA A 86 -7.07 10.70 26.53
C ALA A 86 -7.89 12.00 26.59
N LEU A 87 -8.06 12.69 25.46
CA LEU A 87 -8.89 13.89 25.34
C LEU A 87 -10.36 13.56 24.99
N GLY A 88 -10.75 12.28 24.93
CA GLY A 88 -12.09 11.87 24.51
C GLY A 88 -12.42 12.13 23.04
N SER A 89 -11.42 12.42 22.23
CA SER A 89 -11.60 12.68 20.80
C SER A 89 -11.60 11.39 19.99
N ALA A 90 -12.40 11.34 18.92
CA ALA A 90 -12.39 10.24 17.98
C ALA A 90 -11.04 10.16 17.24
N THR A 91 -10.67 8.95 16.83
CA THR A 91 -9.47 8.71 16.05
C THR A 91 -9.77 8.99 14.57
N ASP A 92 -8.96 9.81 13.91
CA ASP A 92 -9.00 9.95 12.46
C ASP A 92 -8.62 8.61 11.83
N LEU A 93 -9.22 8.28 10.70
CA LEU A 93 -8.98 7.04 9.98
C LEU A 93 -8.28 7.31 8.64
N ARG A 94 -7.11 6.71 8.46
CA ARG A 94 -6.35 6.71 7.20
C ARG A 94 -6.63 5.42 6.46
N ILE A 95 -7.39 5.50 5.38
CA ILE A 95 -7.92 4.35 4.65
C ILE A 95 -7.27 4.25 3.28
N GLY A 96 -6.59 3.13 3.02
CA GLY A 96 -6.11 2.77 1.69
C GLY A 96 -7.15 1.98 0.89
N TYR A 97 -7.17 2.14 -0.43
CA TYR A 97 -8.05 1.37 -1.31
C TYR A 97 -7.37 1.12 -2.67
N ALA A 98 -7.64 -0.03 -3.26
CA ALA A 98 -7.00 -0.43 -4.52
C ALA A 98 -7.75 0.09 -5.77
N GLY A 99 -9.02 0.42 -5.64
CA GLY A 99 -9.85 0.95 -6.72
C GLY A 99 -11.22 1.42 -6.24
N ALA A 100 -12.00 1.96 -7.15
CA ALA A 100 -13.33 2.48 -6.84
C ALA A 100 -14.27 1.39 -6.30
N TYR A 101 -14.16 0.16 -6.81
CA TYR A 101 -14.92 -0.99 -6.35
C TYR A 101 -14.70 -1.25 -4.85
N GLU A 102 -13.47 -1.35 -4.42
CA GLU A 102 -13.11 -1.60 -3.03
C GLU A 102 -13.62 -0.48 -2.10
N LEU A 103 -13.53 0.77 -2.54
CA LEU A 103 -14.02 1.91 -1.76
C LEU A 103 -15.53 1.84 -1.50
N TRP A 104 -16.32 1.45 -2.50
CA TRP A 104 -17.78 1.35 -2.36
C TRP A 104 -18.20 0.28 -1.35
N THR A 105 -17.40 -0.76 -1.14
CA THR A 105 -17.73 -1.85 -0.21
C THR A 105 -17.77 -1.41 1.25
N ILE A 106 -17.13 -0.30 1.61
CA ILE A 106 -17.01 0.20 3.00
C ILE A 106 -17.84 1.46 3.29
N VAL A 107 -18.60 1.98 2.33
CA VAL A 107 -19.40 3.22 2.52
C VAL A 107 -20.35 3.12 3.72
N ALA A 108 -21.00 1.98 3.89
CA ALA A 108 -21.94 1.77 5.01
C ALA A 108 -21.20 1.83 6.37
N GLN A 109 -20.01 1.23 6.46
CA GLN A 109 -19.18 1.21 7.66
C GLN A 109 -18.66 2.61 7.98
N ILE A 110 -18.20 3.37 6.98
CA ILE A 110 -17.79 4.76 7.14
C ILE A 110 -18.94 5.63 7.66
N ARG A 111 -20.14 5.49 7.08
CA ARG A 111 -21.33 6.19 7.56
C ARG A 111 -21.71 5.84 9.00
N LYS A 112 -21.57 4.57 9.38
CA LYS A 112 -21.83 4.11 10.76
C LYS A 112 -20.79 4.72 11.72
N TYR A 113 -19.51 4.67 11.36
CA TYR A 113 -18.44 5.24 12.17
C TYR A 113 -18.59 6.74 12.35
N HIS A 114 -18.86 7.49 11.28
CA HIS A 114 -19.07 8.95 11.35
C HIS A 114 -20.29 9.34 12.21
N ARG A 115 -21.36 8.52 12.22
CA ARG A 115 -22.50 8.77 13.13
C ARG A 115 -22.13 8.60 14.61
N LEU A 116 -21.24 7.66 14.93
CA LEU A 116 -20.79 7.41 16.29
C LEU A 116 -19.72 8.44 16.73
N TYR A 117 -18.92 8.91 15.77
CA TYR A 117 -17.80 9.81 15.99
C TYR A 117 -17.80 10.94 14.93
N PRO A 118 -18.67 11.96 15.10
CA PRO A 118 -18.81 13.04 14.12
C PRO A 118 -17.54 13.87 13.92
N GLU A 119 -16.67 13.93 14.94
CA GLU A 119 -15.40 14.69 14.91
C GLU A 119 -14.26 13.94 14.20
N ALA A 120 -14.45 12.65 13.87
CA ALA A 120 -13.41 11.87 13.23
C ALA A 120 -13.20 12.32 11.79
N ALA A 121 -11.95 12.62 11.42
CA ALA A 121 -11.56 12.88 10.05
C ALA A 121 -11.23 11.57 9.32
N PHE A 122 -11.49 11.57 8.02
CA PHE A 122 -11.13 10.46 7.14
C PHE A 122 -10.15 10.95 6.08
N SER A 123 -9.11 10.19 5.83
CA SER A 123 -8.24 10.36 4.68
C SER A 123 -8.23 9.09 3.83
N PHE A 124 -8.21 9.26 2.51
CA PHE A 124 -8.26 8.14 1.57
C PHE A 124 -7.03 8.16 0.67
N GLN A 125 -6.38 7.00 0.53
CA GLN A 125 -5.20 6.82 -0.31
C GLN A 125 -5.45 5.72 -1.33
N LEU A 126 -5.39 6.06 -2.61
CA LEU A 126 -5.37 5.09 -3.71
C LEU A 126 -3.97 4.48 -3.83
N GLY A 127 -3.89 3.17 -4.05
CA GLY A 127 -2.61 2.50 -4.26
C GLY A 127 -2.75 1.07 -4.74
N SER A 128 -1.63 0.46 -5.14
CA SER A 128 -1.60 -0.98 -5.42
C SER A 128 -1.70 -1.79 -4.12
N ASN A 129 -2.17 -3.05 -4.20
CA ASN A 129 -2.21 -3.94 -3.03
C ASN A 129 -0.88 -3.96 -2.26
N ARG A 130 0.24 -4.05 -2.99
CA ARG A 130 1.59 -4.04 -2.39
C ARG A 130 1.88 -2.73 -1.63
N SER A 131 1.65 -1.58 -2.27
CA SER A 131 1.94 -0.28 -1.64
C SER A 131 1.05 -0.03 -0.42
N LEU A 132 -0.21 -0.47 -0.45
CA LEU A 132 -1.15 -0.35 0.65
C LEU A 132 -0.79 -1.28 1.81
N LEU A 133 -0.41 -2.53 1.55
CA LEU A 133 0.08 -3.46 2.58
C LEU A 133 1.37 -2.95 3.23
N THR A 134 2.30 -2.40 2.43
CA THR A 134 3.49 -1.74 2.96
C THR A 134 3.12 -0.55 3.84
N ALA A 135 2.18 0.30 3.40
CA ALA A 135 1.72 1.45 4.18
C ALA A 135 1.04 1.05 5.50
N LEU A 136 0.28 -0.06 5.52
CA LEU A 136 -0.27 -0.65 6.75
C LEU A 136 0.85 -1.12 7.68
N ALA A 137 1.79 -1.91 7.17
CA ALA A 137 2.92 -2.43 7.95
C ALA A 137 3.79 -1.31 8.53
N GLU A 138 3.92 -0.19 7.83
CA GLU A 138 4.62 1.01 8.28
C GLU A 138 3.79 1.91 9.20
N GLY A 139 2.50 1.63 9.43
CA GLY A 139 1.60 2.46 10.24
C GLY A 139 1.19 3.77 9.57
N ARG A 140 1.39 3.92 8.26
CA ARG A 140 0.93 5.09 7.49
C ARG A 140 -0.56 5.03 7.14
N LEU A 141 -1.14 3.83 7.17
CA LEU A 141 -2.57 3.57 7.06
C LEU A 141 -3.05 2.81 8.30
N ASP A 142 -4.31 3.05 8.67
CA ASP A 142 -4.99 2.34 9.75
C ASP A 142 -5.78 1.14 9.21
N MET A 143 -6.24 1.24 7.96
CA MET A 143 -7.01 0.22 7.27
C MET A 143 -6.71 0.25 5.77
N ALA A 144 -6.76 -0.90 5.11
CA ALA A 144 -6.79 -0.98 3.65
C ALA A 144 -7.90 -1.92 3.18
N VAL A 145 -8.56 -1.52 2.10
CA VAL A 145 -9.59 -2.32 1.42
C VAL A 145 -8.99 -2.79 0.11
N LEU A 146 -8.89 -4.10 -0.01
CA LEU A 146 -8.17 -4.75 -1.10
C LEU A 146 -9.07 -5.78 -1.76
N SER A 147 -8.92 -5.98 -3.06
CA SER A 147 -9.44 -7.16 -3.73
C SER A 147 -8.67 -8.40 -3.26
N GLY A 148 -9.36 -9.50 -3.02
CA GLY A 148 -8.74 -10.74 -2.52
C GLY A 148 -7.80 -11.44 -3.52
N PHE A 149 -7.69 -10.96 -4.76
CA PHE A 149 -6.83 -11.56 -5.76
C PHE A 149 -5.34 -11.30 -5.47
N GLY A 150 -4.58 -12.38 -5.24
CA GLY A 150 -3.13 -12.34 -5.06
C GLY A 150 -2.66 -11.59 -3.81
N VAL A 151 -3.52 -11.38 -2.84
CA VAL A 151 -3.15 -10.78 -1.56
C VAL A 151 -2.56 -11.86 -0.67
N VAL A 152 -1.27 -11.70 -0.36
CA VAL A 152 -0.58 -12.45 0.68
C VAL A 152 -0.45 -11.52 1.88
N LEU A 153 -1.12 -11.87 2.96
CA LEU A 153 -1.09 -11.08 4.20
C LEU A 153 0.11 -11.49 5.05
N ASP A 154 0.76 -10.51 5.64
CA ASP A 154 1.73 -10.73 6.70
C ASP A 154 0.99 -11.21 7.96
N ALA A 155 1.63 -12.12 8.73
CA ALA A 155 1.06 -12.67 9.96
C ALA A 155 0.74 -11.59 11.03
N GLU A 156 1.33 -10.42 10.91
CA GLU A 156 1.09 -9.28 11.82
C GLU A 156 -0.18 -8.48 11.47
N LEU A 157 -0.78 -8.70 10.32
CA LEU A 157 -1.97 -7.97 9.85
C LEU A 157 -3.25 -8.75 10.15
N ALA A 158 -4.17 -8.12 10.86
CA ALA A 158 -5.53 -8.63 11.01
C ALA A 158 -6.33 -8.37 9.73
N SER A 159 -7.14 -9.35 9.31
CA SER A 159 -8.01 -9.20 8.13
C SER A 159 -9.39 -9.79 8.35
N CYS A 160 -10.36 -9.23 7.63
CA CYS A 160 -11.70 -9.80 7.53
C CYS A 160 -12.22 -9.66 6.09
N VAL A 161 -13.03 -10.62 5.66
CA VAL A 161 -13.74 -10.53 4.38
C VAL A 161 -15.00 -9.69 4.61
N THR A 162 -15.06 -8.53 3.94
CA THR A 162 -16.21 -7.62 4.05
C THR A 162 -17.33 -7.97 3.09
N ARG A 163 -16.98 -8.54 1.94
CA ARG A 163 -17.90 -8.94 0.87
C ARG A 163 -17.29 -10.04 0.02
N ALA A 164 -18.13 -10.95 -0.47
CA ALA A 164 -17.75 -11.95 -1.47
C ALA A 164 -18.72 -11.80 -2.64
N ASP A 165 -18.21 -11.34 -3.78
CA ASP A 165 -19.01 -11.12 -4.98
C ASP A 165 -18.68 -12.16 -6.04
N PRO A 166 -19.67 -12.62 -6.80
CA PRO A 166 -19.42 -13.45 -7.95
C PRO A 166 -18.64 -12.67 -9.01
N CYS A 167 -17.77 -13.36 -9.74
CA CYS A 167 -17.14 -12.76 -10.90
C CYS A 167 -18.12 -12.81 -12.10
N VAL A 168 -18.19 -11.70 -12.82
CA VAL A 168 -19.02 -11.55 -14.01
C VAL A 168 -18.18 -11.17 -15.23
N VAL A 169 -18.67 -11.47 -16.41
CA VAL A 169 -18.06 -11.03 -17.67
C VAL A 169 -18.50 -9.59 -17.95
N MET A 170 -17.54 -8.69 -18.04
CA MET A 170 -17.76 -7.34 -18.55
C MET A 170 -17.41 -7.29 -20.05
N ILE A 171 -18.38 -6.98 -20.87
CA ILE A 171 -18.28 -6.92 -22.33
C ILE A 171 -19.03 -5.72 -22.87
N SER A 172 -18.69 -5.25 -24.08
CA SER A 172 -19.41 -4.13 -24.71
C SER A 172 -20.90 -4.46 -24.86
N ALA A 173 -21.77 -3.49 -24.55
CA ALA A 173 -23.21 -3.62 -24.75
C ALA A 173 -23.60 -3.87 -26.23
N GLU A 174 -22.73 -3.46 -27.16
CA GLU A 174 -22.92 -3.66 -28.59
C GLU A 174 -22.48 -5.07 -29.05
N HIS A 175 -21.80 -5.84 -28.20
CA HIS A 175 -21.34 -7.17 -28.58
C HIS A 175 -22.51 -8.16 -28.57
N PRO A 176 -22.61 -9.08 -29.58
CA PRO A 176 -23.73 -10.03 -29.68
C PRO A 176 -23.97 -10.87 -28.42
N LEU A 177 -22.91 -11.17 -27.66
CA LEU A 177 -23.02 -11.92 -26.40
C LEU A 177 -23.68 -11.11 -25.28
N ALA A 178 -23.72 -9.78 -25.34
CA ALA A 178 -24.31 -8.93 -24.30
C ALA A 178 -25.83 -9.12 -24.17
N ALA A 179 -26.49 -9.62 -25.20
CA ALA A 179 -27.92 -9.95 -25.18
C ALA A 179 -28.24 -11.25 -24.41
N LYS A 180 -27.25 -12.05 -24.05
CA LYS A 180 -27.42 -13.31 -23.32
C LYS A 180 -27.50 -13.10 -21.83
N ALA A 181 -28.36 -13.82 -21.14
CA ALA A 181 -28.43 -13.86 -19.70
C ALA A 181 -27.17 -14.52 -19.08
N GLU A 182 -26.59 -15.49 -19.78
CA GLU A 182 -25.40 -16.21 -19.40
C GLU A 182 -24.45 -16.39 -20.57
N ILE A 183 -23.14 -16.26 -20.32
CA ILE A 183 -22.10 -16.46 -21.32
C ILE A 183 -21.23 -17.64 -20.86
N HIS A 184 -21.18 -18.68 -21.68
CA HIS A 184 -20.31 -19.81 -21.39
C HIS A 184 -18.86 -19.48 -21.77
N PRO A 185 -17.84 -19.84 -20.97
CA PRO A 185 -16.43 -19.49 -21.25
C PRO A 185 -15.95 -19.84 -22.66
N ARG A 186 -16.42 -20.97 -23.24
CA ARG A 186 -16.06 -21.36 -24.61
C ARG A 186 -16.45 -20.31 -25.67
N GLU A 187 -17.46 -19.49 -25.42
CA GLU A 187 -17.92 -18.44 -26.35
C GLU A 187 -16.97 -17.22 -26.35
N LEU A 188 -16.12 -17.11 -25.33
CA LEU A 188 -15.11 -16.07 -25.19
C LEU A 188 -13.74 -16.49 -25.70
N LYS A 189 -13.62 -17.75 -26.18
CA LYS A 189 -12.34 -18.29 -26.67
C LYS A 189 -11.86 -17.52 -27.90
N GLY A 190 -10.60 -17.07 -27.86
CA GLY A 190 -9.98 -16.30 -28.94
C GLY A 190 -10.27 -14.79 -28.88
N MET A 191 -11.21 -14.33 -28.06
CA MET A 191 -11.46 -12.90 -27.85
C MET A 191 -10.35 -12.29 -26.96
N PRO A 192 -9.89 -11.05 -27.24
CA PRO A 192 -8.93 -10.39 -26.38
C PRO A 192 -9.48 -10.20 -24.97
N ILE A 193 -8.61 -10.39 -23.96
CA ILE A 193 -8.87 -10.14 -22.55
C ILE A 193 -8.16 -8.85 -22.18
N VAL A 194 -8.84 -7.90 -21.52
CA VAL A 194 -8.18 -6.74 -20.91
C VAL A 194 -7.98 -6.97 -19.41
N LEU A 195 -6.75 -6.74 -18.96
CA LEU A 195 -6.29 -6.91 -17.57
C LEU A 195 -5.76 -5.60 -17.02
N ASN A 196 -5.85 -5.44 -15.70
CA ASN A 196 -5.17 -4.34 -15.02
C ASN A 196 -3.66 -4.66 -14.92
N ARG A 197 -2.81 -3.75 -15.42
CA ARG A 197 -1.35 -3.90 -15.41
C ARG A 197 -0.79 -4.05 -14.00
N ALA A 198 -1.37 -3.36 -13.03
CA ALA A 198 -0.95 -3.47 -11.63
C ALA A 198 -1.23 -4.87 -11.04
N GLN A 199 -2.23 -5.59 -11.56
CA GLN A 199 -2.55 -6.97 -11.16
C GLN A 199 -1.68 -8.00 -11.89
N ASP A 200 -1.00 -7.63 -12.97
CA ASP A 200 -0.07 -8.52 -13.69
C ASP A 200 1.30 -8.63 -12.97
N SER A 201 1.49 -7.92 -11.86
CA SER A 201 2.63 -8.10 -10.97
C SER A 201 2.40 -9.29 -10.02
N GLN A 202 3.44 -10.12 -9.79
CA GLN A 202 3.37 -11.25 -8.86
C GLN A 202 2.92 -10.81 -7.45
N PRO A 203 2.12 -11.62 -6.71
CA PRO A 203 1.61 -12.97 -7.01
C PRO A 203 0.25 -13.01 -7.73
N SER A 204 -0.44 -11.88 -7.89
CA SER A 204 -1.78 -11.82 -8.47
C SER A 204 -1.84 -12.28 -9.92
N ALA A 205 -0.78 -12.05 -10.71
CA ALA A 205 -0.71 -12.49 -12.10
C ALA A 205 -0.88 -14.00 -12.27
N ALA A 206 -0.22 -14.80 -11.42
CA ALA A 206 -0.33 -16.26 -11.47
C ALA A 206 -1.75 -16.74 -11.14
N GLN A 207 -2.41 -16.12 -10.16
CA GLN A 207 -3.75 -16.45 -9.74
C GLN A 207 -4.78 -16.07 -10.82
N ILE A 208 -4.66 -14.90 -11.41
CA ILE A 208 -5.51 -14.44 -12.53
C ILE A 208 -5.30 -15.33 -13.76
N ALA A 209 -4.05 -15.63 -14.12
CA ALA A 209 -3.73 -16.53 -15.21
C ALA A 209 -4.32 -17.93 -15.00
N GLY A 210 -4.23 -18.48 -13.78
CA GLY A 210 -4.85 -19.74 -13.38
C GLY A 210 -6.36 -19.73 -13.50
N MET A 211 -7.01 -18.65 -13.10
CA MET A 211 -8.47 -18.46 -13.27
C MET A 211 -8.87 -18.51 -14.73
N TYR A 212 -8.22 -17.76 -15.61
CA TYR A 212 -8.51 -17.81 -17.05
C TYR A 212 -8.17 -19.17 -17.66
N ALA A 213 -7.08 -19.81 -17.25
CA ALA A 213 -6.70 -21.13 -17.71
C ALA A 213 -7.73 -22.21 -17.34
N SER A 214 -8.27 -22.17 -16.11
CA SER A 214 -9.30 -23.10 -15.65
C SER A 214 -10.61 -23.00 -16.45
N MET A 215 -10.86 -21.82 -17.02
CA MET A 215 -12.00 -21.57 -17.91
C MET A 215 -11.71 -21.92 -19.40
N GLY A 216 -10.49 -22.38 -19.73
CA GLY A 216 -10.07 -22.63 -21.10
C GLY A 216 -9.72 -21.37 -21.90
N LEU A 217 -9.51 -20.25 -21.23
CA LEU A 217 -9.24 -18.92 -21.82
C LEU A 217 -7.76 -18.50 -21.70
N GLY A 218 -6.89 -19.39 -21.22
CA GLY A 218 -5.47 -19.06 -20.99
C GLY A 218 -4.68 -18.67 -22.25
N GLY A 219 -5.13 -19.10 -23.42
CA GLY A 219 -4.53 -18.78 -24.73
C GLY A 219 -5.12 -17.54 -25.43
N ASN A 220 -6.06 -16.83 -24.81
CA ASN A 220 -6.65 -15.64 -25.41
C ASN A 220 -5.62 -14.49 -25.48
N PRO A 221 -5.65 -13.63 -26.54
CA PRO A 221 -4.82 -12.43 -26.59
C PRO A 221 -5.05 -11.52 -25.39
N ARG A 222 -3.99 -10.83 -24.91
CA ARG A 222 -4.08 -9.95 -23.75
C ARG A 222 -3.86 -8.51 -24.13
N MET A 223 -4.70 -7.63 -23.56
CA MET A 223 -4.55 -6.18 -23.54
C MET A 223 -4.38 -5.73 -22.10
N TYR A 224 -3.81 -4.55 -21.90
CA TYR A 224 -3.52 -4.04 -20.54
C TYR A 224 -3.96 -2.59 -20.44
N ALA A 225 -4.52 -2.25 -19.28
CA ALA A 225 -4.77 -0.89 -18.85
C ALA A 225 -4.24 -0.68 -17.42
N ASP A 226 -3.96 0.55 -17.05
CA ASP A 226 -3.36 0.85 -15.75
C ASP A 226 -4.41 1.04 -14.65
N ASP A 227 -5.67 1.28 -15.04
CA ASP A 227 -6.78 1.47 -14.12
C ASP A 227 -8.11 0.94 -14.70
N PHE A 228 -9.16 1.02 -13.86
CA PHE A 228 -10.50 0.60 -14.24
C PHE A 228 -11.08 1.40 -15.41
N TYR A 229 -10.76 2.69 -15.52
CA TYR A 229 -11.30 3.53 -16.60
C TYR A 229 -10.73 3.13 -17.95
N GLY A 230 -9.42 2.83 -18.00
CA GLY A 230 -8.79 2.27 -19.20
C GLY A 230 -9.35 0.92 -19.59
N ILE A 231 -9.63 0.03 -18.62
CA ILE A 231 -10.30 -1.25 -18.87
C ILE A 231 -11.70 -1.01 -19.45
N ALA A 232 -12.49 -0.13 -18.81
CA ALA A 232 -13.84 0.19 -19.25
C ALA A 232 -13.87 0.80 -20.68
N LEU A 233 -12.89 1.66 -20.99
CA LEU A 233 -12.74 2.25 -22.32
C LEU A 233 -12.49 1.17 -23.39
N ILE A 234 -11.55 0.25 -23.14
CA ILE A 234 -11.22 -0.85 -24.07
C ILE A 234 -12.43 -1.76 -24.29
N ILE A 235 -13.17 -2.08 -23.22
CA ILE A 235 -14.38 -2.88 -23.29
C ILE A 235 -15.50 -2.14 -24.04
N HIS A 236 -15.73 -0.86 -23.72
CA HIS A 236 -16.76 -0.06 -24.39
C HIS A 236 -16.50 0.07 -25.90
N ALA A 237 -15.23 0.20 -26.28
CA ALA A 237 -14.81 0.20 -27.68
C ALA A 237 -14.96 -1.16 -28.39
N GLY A 238 -15.42 -2.20 -27.70
CA GLY A 238 -15.61 -3.53 -28.26
C GLY A 238 -14.32 -4.32 -28.56
N LEU A 239 -13.19 -3.88 -28.01
CA LEU A 239 -11.87 -4.44 -28.33
C LEU A 239 -11.51 -5.67 -27.48
N ALA A 240 -12.08 -5.80 -26.28
CA ALA A 240 -11.79 -6.89 -25.37
C ALA A 240 -12.95 -7.11 -24.39
N PHE A 241 -12.86 -8.18 -23.59
CA PHE A 241 -13.69 -8.40 -22.40
C PHE A 241 -12.81 -8.50 -21.14
N SER A 242 -13.42 -8.43 -19.97
CA SER A 242 -12.76 -8.74 -18.69
C SER A 242 -13.68 -9.57 -17.81
N ILE A 243 -13.09 -10.27 -16.82
CA ILE A 243 -13.83 -10.94 -15.76
C ILE A 243 -13.47 -10.23 -14.45
N MET A 244 -14.47 -9.68 -13.77
CA MET A 244 -14.29 -8.88 -12.55
C MET A 244 -15.47 -9.10 -11.58
N PRO A 245 -15.31 -8.71 -10.31
CA PRO A 245 -16.41 -8.76 -9.34
C PRO A 245 -17.62 -7.96 -9.81
N ALA A 246 -18.83 -8.46 -9.48
CA ALA A 246 -20.12 -7.85 -9.83
C ALA A 246 -20.41 -6.58 -9.04
#